data_d498481c4e4d1b4ced14e981ea7705d6
#
_entry.id   d498481c4e4d1b4ced14e981ea7705d6
#
_cell.length_a   1.000
_cell.length_b   1.000
_cell.length_c   1.000
_cell.angle_alpha   90.00
_cell.angle_beta   90.00
_cell.angle_gamma   90.00
#
_symmetry.space_group_name_H-M   'P 1'
#
loop_
_entity.id
_entity.type
_entity.pdbx_description
1 polymer ?
#
loop_
_entity_poly.entity_id
_entity_poly.type
_entity_poly.pdbx_seq_one_letter_code
_entity_poly.pdbx_strand_id
1 'polypeptide(L)'
;MKTGMVLLLPILLIGCSVEPYSHAPTWTGTDWYSAGKDDALSGAVIKNNETLAIEHNSKEVNRPRYSEGYADGLKKICQDDFLYAWGRAGKIYPAGCDTLENASTHRAYWQKGMEEGTRDSRLN
;
A
#
# COMPACT_ATOMS: atom_id res chain seq x y z
N MET A 1 -61.06 12.51 5.49
CA MET A 1 -60.23 11.44 4.93
C MET A 1 -58.80 11.93 4.88
N LYS A 2 -57.97 11.37 5.71
CA LYS A 2 -56.53 11.69 5.69
C LYS A 2 -55.82 10.62 4.89
N THR A 3 -55.40 10.97 3.69
CA THR A 3 -54.46 10.15 2.93
C THR A 3 -53.09 10.26 3.56
N GLY A 4 -52.71 9.23 4.30
CA GLY A 4 -51.34 9.13 4.82
C GLY A 4 -50.39 8.95 3.66
N MET A 5 -49.60 9.97 3.41
CA MET A 5 -48.50 9.90 2.46
C MET A 5 -47.36 9.13 3.14
N VAL A 6 -47.23 7.86 2.75
CA VAL A 6 -46.08 7.06 3.20
C VAL A 6 -44.88 7.50 2.38
N LEU A 7 -44.03 8.30 3.00
CA LEU A 7 -42.73 8.63 2.42
C LEU A 7 -41.86 7.39 2.52
N LEU A 8 -41.76 6.65 1.42
CA LEU A 8 -40.70 5.61 1.30
C LEU A 8 -39.38 6.33 1.11
N LEU A 9 -38.60 6.42 2.16
CA LEU A 9 -37.19 6.81 2.05
C LEU A 9 -36.44 5.69 1.34
N PRO A 10 -35.77 5.98 0.21
CA PRO A 10 -34.88 4.99 -0.37
C PRO A 10 -33.71 4.81 0.59
N ILE A 11 -33.60 3.64 1.15
CA ILE A 11 -32.40 3.23 1.89
C ILE A 11 -31.29 3.08 0.85
N LEU A 12 -30.45 4.11 0.73
CA LEU A 12 -29.21 4.01 -0.04
C LEU A 12 -28.29 3.04 0.71
N LEU A 13 -28.33 1.78 0.30
CA LEU A 13 -27.31 0.81 0.70
C LEU A 13 -26.00 1.21 0.01
N ILE A 14 -25.21 2.04 0.70
CA ILE A 14 -23.84 2.28 0.30
C ILE A 14 -23.07 1.00 0.68
N GLY A 15 -23.10 0.01 -0.22
CA GLY A 15 -22.28 -1.16 -0.09
C GLY A 15 -20.81 -0.77 -0.30
N CYS A 16 -19.96 -0.98 0.68
CA CYS A 16 -18.51 -1.02 0.43
C CYS A 16 -18.27 -2.24 -0.46
N SER A 17 -18.17 -2.03 -1.77
CA SER A 17 -17.70 -3.08 -2.65
C SER A 17 -16.22 -3.28 -2.40
N VAL A 18 -15.86 -4.40 -1.77
CA VAL A 18 -14.47 -4.83 -1.73
C VAL A 18 -14.15 -5.32 -3.13
N GLU A 19 -13.48 -4.50 -3.89
CA GLU A 19 -13.00 -4.92 -5.19
C GLU A 19 -11.95 -6.01 -5.00
N PRO A 20 -12.12 -7.20 -5.61
CA PRO A 20 -11.16 -8.28 -5.49
C PRO A 20 -9.82 -7.96 -6.15
N TYR A 21 -9.73 -6.91 -6.94
CA TYR A 21 -8.53 -6.43 -7.60
C TYR A 21 -8.25 -5.00 -7.17
N SER A 22 -7.12 -4.79 -6.51
CA SER A 22 -6.70 -3.46 -6.05
C SER A 22 -6.45 -2.48 -7.20
N HIS A 23 -6.16 -2.99 -8.38
CA HIS A 23 -5.84 -2.22 -9.57
C HIS A 23 -6.51 -2.86 -10.80
N ALA A 24 -7.83 -2.69 -10.91
CA ALA A 24 -8.56 -3.23 -12.06
C ALA A 24 -8.03 -2.63 -13.38
N PRO A 25 -7.88 -3.44 -14.44
CA PRO A 25 -7.48 -2.93 -15.75
C PRO A 25 -8.48 -1.88 -16.24
N THR A 26 -7.95 -0.76 -16.73
CA THR A 26 -8.76 0.28 -17.36
C THR A 26 -8.90 0.02 -18.86
N TRP A 27 -9.63 0.86 -19.58
CA TRP A 27 -9.71 0.82 -21.04
C TRP A 27 -8.36 0.84 -21.74
N THR A 28 -7.39 1.52 -21.12
CA THR A 28 -6.02 1.67 -21.64
C THR A 28 -5.07 0.61 -21.11
N GLY A 29 -5.60 -0.37 -20.34
CA GLY A 29 -4.81 -1.38 -19.67
C GLY A 29 -4.41 -0.97 -18.25
N THR A 30 -3.54 -1.75 -17.64
CA THR A 30 -3.07 -1.52 -16.27
C THR A 30 -2.03 -0.41 -16.26
N ASP A 31 -2.14 0.53 -15.31
CA ASP A 31 -1.10 1.50 -15.04
C ASP A 31 -0.01 0.84 -14.19
N TRP A 32 0.97 0.28 -14.85
CA TRP A 32 2.04 -0.48 -14.19
C TRP A 32 2.96 0.38 -13.33
N TYR A 33 3.17 1.64 -13.71
CA TYR A 33 3.93 2.57 -12.87
C TYR A 33 3.24 2.79 -11.53
N SER A 34 1.95 3.11 -11.56
CA SER A 34 1.17 3.31 -10.33
C SER A 34 1.08 2.03 -9.49
N ALA A 35 0.95 0.87 -10.12
CA ALA A 35 0.94 -0.41 -9.44
C ALA A 35 2.24 -0.65 -8.66
N GLY A 36 3.38 -0.40 -9.30
CA GLY A 36 4.68 -0.53 -8.64
C GLY A 36 4.88 0.45 -7.50
N LYS A 37 4.52 1.71 -7.73
CA LYS A 37 4.62 2.74 -6.71
C LYS A 37 3.74 2.44 -5.50
N ASP A 38 2.52 2.00 -5.71
CA ASP A 38 1.60 1.64 -4.63
C ASP A 38 2.11 0.44 -3.83
N ASP A 39 2.66 -0.56 -4.49
CA ASP A 39 3.26 -1.71 -3.81
C ASP A 39 4.42 -1.28 -2.91
N ALA A 40 5.32 -0.43 -3.41
CA ALA A 40 6.42 0.10 -2.62
C ALA A 40 5.92 0.93 -1.43
N LEU A 41 4.96 1.83 -1.65
CA LEU A 41 4.40 2.69 -0.60
C LEU A 41 3.68 1.90 0.49
N SER A 42 3.14 0.73 0.16
CA SER A 42 2.51 -0.17 1.14
C SER A 42 3.53 -1.01 1.92
N GLY A 43 4.80 -0.95 1.58
CA GLY A 43 5.84 -1.77 2.19
C GLY A 43 5.95 -3.18 1.61
N ALA A 44 5.21 -3.48 0.55
CA ALA A 44 5.22 -4.80 -0.06
C ALA A 44 6.56 -5.11 -0.76
N VAL A 45 6.93 -6.39 -0.79
CA VAL A 45 8.07 -6.87 -1.57
C VAL A 45 7.75 -6.71 -3.05
N ILE A 46 8.76 -6.43 -3.87
CA ILE A 46 8.59 -6.38 -5.31
C ILE A 46 8.02 -7.70 -5.83
N LYS A 47 6.97 -7.63 -6.61
CA LYS A 47 6.25 -8.81 -7.09
C LYS A 47 6.84 -9.29 -8.42
N ASN A 48 6.75 -10.60 -8.66
CA ASN A 48 7.12 -11.18 -9.95
C ASN A 48 6.00 -10.97 -10.98
N ASN A 49 6.32 -11.23 -12.25
CA ASN A 49 5.38 -11.01 -13.34
C ASN A 49 4.15 -11.90 -13.24
N GLU A 50 4.31 -13.14 -12.79
CA GLU A 50 3.19 -14.06 -12.64
C GLU A 50 2.17 -13.54 -11.61
N THR A 51 2.63 -13.11 -10.45
CA THR A 51 1.79 -12.53 -9.42
C THR A 51 1.08 -11.28 -9.93
N LEU A 52 1.81 -10.39 -10.61
CA LEU A 52 1.25 -9.16 -11.18
C LEU A 52 0.18 -9.45 -12.23
N ALA A 53 0.41 -10.43 -13.09
CA ALA A 53 -0.56 -10.83 -14.11
C ALA A 53 -1.87 -11.31 -13.47
N ILE A 54 -1.78 -12.08 -12.40
CA ILE A 54 -2.94 -12.59 -11.68
C ILE A 54 -3.67 -11.44 -10.95
N GLU A 55 -2.95 -10.63 -10.18
CA GLU A 55 -3.54 -9.56 -9.38
C GLU A 55 -4.23 -8.49 -10.22
N HIS A 56 -3.68 -8.19 -11.38
CA HIS A 56 -4.20 -7.16 -12.28
C HIS A 56 -5.08 -7.72 -13.40
N ASN A 57 -5.32 -9.03 -13.41
CA ASN A 57 -6.05 -9.72 -14.47
C ASN A 57 -5.57 -9.32 -15.86
N SER A 58 -4.27 -9.33 -16.05
CA SER A 58 -3.59 -8.91 -17.28
C SER A 58 -2.74 -10.04 -17.83
N LYS A 59 -2.79 -10.23 -19.15
CA LYS A 59 -1.97 -11.24 -19.83
C LYS A 59 -0.51 -10.83 -19.97
N GLU A 60 -0.26 -9.51 -20.00
CA GLU A 60 1.06 -8.96 -20.20
C GLU A 60 1.37 -7.98 -19.07
N VAL A 61 2.61 -8.05 -18.60
CA VAL A 61 3.12 -7.17 -17.54
C VAL A 61 4.20 -6.27 -18.13
N ASN A 62 4.03 -4.96 -18.00
CA ASN A 62 5.09 -4.01 -18.34
C ASN A 62 6.06 -3.92 -17.16
N ARG A 63 7.01 -4.85 -17.11
CA ARG A 63 8.00 -4.93 -16.03
C ARG A 63 8.81 -3.64 -15.87
N PRO A 64 9.34 -3.02 -16.93
CA PRO A 64 10.09 -1.76 -16.77
C PRO A 64 9.29 -0.67 -16.09
N ARG A 65 8.03 -0.47 -16.47
CA ARG A 65 7.18 0.55 -15.85
C ARG A 65 6.85 0.23 -14.39
N TYR A 66 6.53 -1.03 -14.11
CA TYR A 66 6.29 -1.47 -12.73
C TYR A 66 7.52 -1.23 -11.85
N SER A 67 8.69 -1.63 -12.31
CA SER A 67 9.95 -1.46 -11.57
C SER A 67 10.31 0.00 -11.35
N GLU A 68 10.05 0.86 -12.33
CA GLU A 68 10.25 2.30 -12.21
C GLU A 68 9.36 2.91 -11.12
N GLY A 69 8.08 2.57 -11.13
CA GLY A 69 7.14 3.02 -10.10
C GLY A 69 7.52 2.51 -8.72
N TYR A 70 7.91 1.25 -8.61
CA TYR A 70 8.36 0.65 -7.37
C TYR A 70 9.60 1.37 -6.81
N ALA A 71 10.60 1.64 -7.65
CA ALA A 71 11.79 2.39 -7.24
C ALA A 71 11.46 3.80 -6.75
N ASP A 72 10.55 4.49 -7.44
CA ASP A 72 10.11 5.84 -7.03
C ASP A 72 9.34 5.81 -5.71
N GLY A 73 8.52 4.78 -5.48
CA GLY A 73 7.85 4.56 -4.20
C GLY A 73 8.83 4.30 -3.06
N LEU A 74 9.86 3.49 -3.30
CA LEU A 74 10.90 3.22 -2.30
C LEU A 74 11.63 4.48 -1.85
N LYS A 75 11.90 5.41 -2.77
CA LYS A 75 12.56 6.68 -2.43
C LYS A 75 11.76 7.49 -1.41
N LYS A 76 10.45 7.33 -1.41
CA LYS A 76 9.57 8.05 -0.48
C LYS A 76 9.55 7.43 0.91
N ILE A 77 9.55 6.10 1.01
CA ILE A 77 9.43 5.40 2.28
C ILE A 77 10.76 5.01 2.90
N CYS A 78 11.81 4.81 2.10
CA CYS A 78 13.13 4.43 2.61
C CYS A 78 13.90 5.67 3.04
N GLN A 79 13.36 6.38 4.02
CA GLN A 79 13.97 7.54 4.66
C GLN A 79 13.94 7.34 6.17
N ASP A 80 14.94 7.84 6.86
CA ASP A 80 15.14 7.61 8.28
C ASP A 80 13.95 8.05 9.13
N ASP A 81 13.44 9.26 8.89
CA ASP A 81 12.30 9.82 9.61
C ASP A 81 11.01 9.04 9.33
N PHE A 82 10.79 8.65 8.08
CA PHE A 82 9.63 7.84 7.70
C PHE A 82 9.69 6.47 8.37
N LEU A 83 10.83 5.80 8.32
CA LEU A 83 11.00 4.46 8.89
C LEU A 83 10.93 4.47 10.42
N TYR A 84 11.42 5.52 11.04
CA TYR A 84 11.22 5.73 12.47
C TYR A 84 9.72 5.79 12.83
N ALA A 85 8.96 6.63 12.12
CA ALA A 85 7.52 6.75 12.33
C ALA A 85 6.77 5.45 12.01
N TRP A 86 7.21 4.75 10.97
CA TRP A 86 6.68 3.44 10.57
C TRP A 86 6.88 2.40 11.68
N GLY A 87 8.08 2.37 12.27
CA GLY A 87 8.38 1.52 13.42
C GLY A 87 7.57 1.88 14.66
N ARG A 88 7.40 3.17 14.96
CA ARG A 88 6.56 3.61 16.08
C ARG A 88 5.12 3.13 15.94
N ALA A 89 4.61 3.07 14.72
CA ALA A 89 3.27 2.56 14.42
C ALA A 89 3.18 1.03 14.50
N GLY A 90 4.28 0.35 14.79
CA GLY A 90 4.32 -1.12 14.89
C GLY A 90 4.25 -1.83 13.56
N LYS A 91 4.59 -1.14 12.46
CA LYS A 91 4.55 -1.73 11.12
C LYS A 91 5.82 -2.50 10.79
N ILE A 92 5.67 -3.56 10.01
CA ILE A 92 6.78 -4.40 9.57
C ILE A 92 7.72 -3.59 8.66
N TYR A 93 9.03 -3.78 8.82
CA TYR A 93 10.04 -3.11 8.01
C TYR A 93 9.82 -3.39 6.52
N PRO A 94 9.78 -2.33 5.66
CA PRO A 94 9.61 -2.53 4.22
C PRO A 94 10.82 -3.25 3.63
N ALA A 95 10.63 -4.48 3.15
CA ALA A 95 11.72 -5.32 2.65
C ALA A 95 12.49 -4.68 1.47
N GLY A 96 11.81 -3.86 0.66
CA GLY A 96 12.45 -3.15 -0.44
C GLY A 96 13.55 -2.18 0.00
N CYS A 97 13.48 -1.66 1.22
CA CYS A 97 14.50 -0.75 1.74
C CYS A 97 15.86 -1.46 1.97
N ASP A 98 15.88 -2.78 2.12
CA ASP A 98 17.12 -3.55 2.27
C ASP A 98 17.96 -3.62 0.99
N THR A 99 17.39 -3.25 -0.14
CA THR A 99 18.09 -3.22 -1.44
C THR A 99 18.92 -1.95 -1.65
N LEU A 100 18.79 -0.96 -0.76
CA LEU A 100 19.43 0.34 -0.88
C LEU A 100 20.75 0.38 -0.11
N GLU A 101 21.64 1.29 -0.52
CA GLU A 101 22.99 1.41 0.08
C GLU A 101 22.96 1.71 1.58
N ASN A 102 21.97 2.47 2.04
CA ASN A 102 21.84 2.87 3.44
C ASN A 102 20.92 1.95 4.26
N ALA A 103 20.77 0.70 3.83
CA ALA A 103 19.83 -0.24 4.45
C ALA A 103 20.03 -0.42 5.95
N SER A 104 21.28 -0.51 6.40
CA SER A 104 21.59 -0.67 7.84
C SER A 104 21.14 0.53 8.67
N THR A 105 21.33 1.74 8.16
CA THR A 105 20.88 2.97 8.80
C THR A 105 19.37 3.05 8.86
N HIS A 106 18.71 2.76 7.74
CA HIS A 106 17.24 2.72 7.65
C HIS A 106 16.64 1.73 8.66
N ARG A 107 17.22 0.55 8.75
CA ARG A 107 16.76 -0.48 9.67
C ARG A 107 16.96 -0.06 11.13
N ALA A 108 18.04 0.63 11.45
CA ALA A 108 18.32 1.13 12.80
C ALA A 108 17.26 2.17 13.24
N TYR A 109 16.87 3.08 12.37
CA TYR A 109 15.80 4.05 12.66
C TYR A 109 14.44 3.38 12.86
N TRP A 110 14.12 2.39 12.04
CA TRP A 110 12.91 1.60 12.21
C TRP A 110 12.89 0.86 13.55
N GLN A 111 13.99 0.21 13.93
CA GLN A 111 14.11 -0.50 15.21
C GLN A 111 13.94 0.45 16.38
N LYS A 112 14.57 1.64 16.32
CA LYS A 112 14.40 2.67 17.33
C LYS A 112 12.93 3.07 17.47
N GLY A 113 12.25 3.26 16.36
CA GLY A 113 10.82 3.55 16.36
C GLY A 113 10.02 2.42 17.01
N MET A 114 10.29 1.17 16.67
CA MET A 114 9.64 0.00 17.25
C MET A 114 9.81 -0.06 18.77
N GLU A 115 11.02 0.16 19.25
CA GLU A 115 11.34 0.14 20.69
C GLU A 115 10.61 1.24 21.44
N GLU A 116 10.64 2.46 20.91
CA GLU A 116 9.98 3.62 21.53
C GLU A 116 8.46 3.47 21.48
N GLY A 117 7.90 3.00 20.37
CA GLY A 117 6.47 2.76 20.23
C GLY A 117 5.97 1.69 21.20
N THR A 118 6.73 0.60 21.38
CA THR A 118 6.41 -0.45 22.34
C THR A 118 6.46 0.07 23.77
N ARG A 119 7.47 0.86 24.11
CA ARG A 119 7.61 1.47 25.42
C ARG A 119 6.43 2.39 25.74
N ASP A 120 6.09 3.27 24.83
CA ASP A 120 4.99 4.22 24.98
C ASP A 120 3.64 3.49 25.15
N SER A 121 3.44 2.37 24.46
CA SER A 121 2.25 1.54 24.61
C SER A 121 2.12 0.91 25.99
N ARG A 122 3.22 0.60 26.64
CA ARG A 122 3.21 0.01 28.00
C ARG A 122 2.90 1.03 29.07
N LEU A 123 3.13 2.31 28.81
CA LEU A 123 2.89 3.39 29.77
C LEU A 123 1.44 3.89 29.75
N ASN A 124 0.67 3.50 28.78
CA ASN A 124 -0.74 3.79 28.65
C ASN A 124 -1.55 2.54 29.07
#